data_2f1588deab13bacf1da83dee7b3c43cd
#
_entry.id   2f1588deab13bacf1da83dee7b3c43cd
#
_cell.length_a   1.000
_cell.length_b   1.000
_cell.length_c   1.000
_cell.angle_alpha   90.00
_cell.angle_beta   90.00
_cell.angle_gamma   90.00
#
_symmetry.space_group_name_H-M   'P 1'
#
loop_
_entity.id
_entity.type
_entity.pdbx_description
1 polymer ?
#
loop_
_entity_poly.entity_id
_entity_poly.type
_entity_poly.pdbx_seq_one_letter_code
_entity_poly.pdbx_strand_id
1 'polypeptide(L)'
;MRKPSVVVLVGMLFLGIVRAQDSGRIDWPRYQDMAVDLMQQYLRVNTSNPPGNEIEAAKFLKNVFDRYGIENEIFEYKPGRANIIARLKGNGSKRPIILLSHMDVVTAEPASWEVDPFAAVIKNDAIYGRGALDMKDEGLLHLMTMILLKQEGPTLSRDVIFLGTADEEVNDEGSLWMIANKADLFKNAEYLLTEGGDNLLEGGSVKIVGVDVAEKAPFWLRLTATGLPGHGSRPVADSATNRLVRAMSRILDWETPIKLLPAVEQFFKDIAPLQPEPLRSQFANIRDSLKNPDFVKSLTSQREYNFLLRNTISITMLSGSKQTNVIPNAATCNIDVRLLPRESPEDFLKALTAVIADPSIKIENVNRFKPPNSSPINTELYSLIARKTKENYPSAVVTTKMLSGYTESQLYRQLGIVAYGWAPIYTTPEEDEGVHGNNERISIRNVRNGTREFYEVVRDISR
;
A
#
# COMPACT_ATOMS: atom_id res chain seq x y z
N MET A 1 -66.73 21.62 -61.55
CA MET A 1 -67.03 21.00 -60.29
C MET A 1 -65.74 20.26 -59.80
N ARG A 2 -65.00 20.91 -58.92
CA ARG A 2 -63.72 20.33 -58.37
C ARG A 2 -64.02 19.71 -57.02
N LYS A 3 -63.64 18.45 -56.82
CA LYS A 3 -63.76 17.71 -55.53
C LYS A 3 -62.57 18.12 -54.67
N PRO A 4 -62.77 18.33 -53.36
CA PRO A 4 -61.63 18.52 -52.42
C PRO A 4 -61.01 17.21 -51.98
N SER A 5 -59.66 17.15 -52.02
CA SER A 5 -58.89 16.03 -51.46
C SER A 5 -58.70 16.26 -49.96
N VAL A 6 -59.10 15.27 -49.17
CA VAL A 6 -58.83 15.23 -47.73
C VAL A 6 -57.47 14.60 -47.51
N VAL A 7 -56.54 15.36 -46.93
CA VAL A 7 -55.26 14.85 -46.45
C VAL A 7 -55.44 14.41 -44.97
N VAL A 8 -55.34 13.12 -44.71
CA VAL A 8 -55.30 12.56 -43.36
C VAL A 8 -53.85 12.54 -42.87
N LEU A 9 -53.55 13.41 -41.91
CA LEU A 9 -52.27 13.42 -41.22
C LEU A 9 -52.29 12.32 -40.13
N VAL A 10 -51.59 11.20 -40.32
CA VAL A 10 -51.36 10.18 -39.30
C VAL A 10 -50.20 10.62 -38.42
N GLY A 11 -50.51 11.17 -37.26
CA GLY A 11 -49.51 11.47 -36.24
C GLY A 11 -49.03 10.16 -35.56
N MET A 12 -47.81 9.74 -35.83
CA MET A 12 -47.13 8.71 -35.05
C MET A 12 -46.76 9.28 -33.67
N LEU A 13 -47.49 8.91 -32.65
CA LEU A 13 -47.05 9.06 -31.25
C LEU A 13 -45.97 8.04 -31.00
N PHE A 14 -44.71 8.50 -30.93
CA PHE A 14 -43.62 7.77 -30.31
C PHE A 14 -43.88 7.75 -28.79
N LEU A 15 -44.51 6.74 -28.26
CA LEU A 15 -44.46 6.40 -26.85
C LEU A 15 -43.02 5.94 -26.53
N GLY A 16 -42.22 6.87 -26.03
CA GLY A 16 -40.96 6.53 -25.38
C GLY A 16 -41.29 5.61 -24.19
N ILE A 17 -41.00 4.33 -24.31
CA ILE A 17 -41.02 3.42 -23.17
C ILE A 17 -39.82 3.88 -22.29
N VAL A 18 -40.16 4.74 -21.31
CA VAL A 18 -39.29 4.92 -20.15
C VAL A 18 -39.35 3.57 -19.41
N ARG A 19 -38.34 2.73 -19.65
CA ARG A 19 -38.12 1.60 -18.78
C ARG A 19 -37.88 2.18 -17.38
N ALA A 20 -38.89 2.03 -16.51
CA ALA A 20 -38.67 2.16 -15.09
C ALA A 20 -37.51 1.20 -14.75
N GLN A 21 -36.34 1.77 -14.36
CA GLN A 21 -35.25 0.99 -13.80
C GLN A 21 -35.86 0.22 -12.62
N ASP A 22 -35.86 -1.09 -12.74
CA ASP A 22 -36.17 -2.01 -11.66
C ASP A 22 -35.14 -1.77 -10.55
N SER A 23 -35.49 -0.92 -9.58
CA SER A 23 -34.68 -0.49 -8.46
C SER A 23 -34.51 -1.63 -7.45
N GLY A 24 -34.01 -2.81 -7.87
CA GLY A 24 -34.14 -3.95 -7.01
C GLY A 24 -32.88 -4.69 -6.67
N ARG A 25 -32.04 -5.07 -7.56
CA ARG A 25 -30.92 -5.94 -7.18
C ARG A 25 -29.77 -5.85 -8.19
N ILE A 26 -28.58 -5.48 -7.69
CA ILE A 26 -27.34 -5.52 -8.48
C ILE A 26 -27.14 -6.96 -9.00
N ASP A 27 -26.89 -7.11 -10.29
CA ASP A 27 -26.53 -8.39 -10.92
C ASP A 27 -25.09 -8.76 -10.58
N TRP A 28 -24.88 -9.21 -9.34
CA TRP A 28 -23.54 -9.57 -8.84
C TRP A 28 -22.84 -10.61 -9.70
N PRO A 29 -23.43 -11.72 -10.17
CA PRO A 29 -22.76 -12.68 -11.05
C PRO A 29 -22.15 -12.00 -12.26
N ARG A 30 -22.88 -11.13 -12.96
CA ARG A 30 -22.40 -10.41 -14.13
C ARG A 30 -21.18 -9.53 -13.82
N TYR A 31 -21.24 -8.74 -12.74
CA TYR A 31 -20.13 -7.86 -12.35
C TYR A 31 -18.92 -8.63 -11.84
N GLN A 32 -19.13 -9.73 -11.16
CA GLN A 32 -18.06 -10.60 -10.65
C GLN A 32 -17.33 -11.32 -11.80
N ASP A 33 -18.06 -11.78 -12.83
CA ASP A 33 -17.43 -12.37 -14.03
C ASP A 33 -16.68 -11.31 -14.83
N MET A 34 -17.23 -10.10 -14.94
CA MET A 34 -16.55 -8.94 -15.54
C MET A 34 -15.25 -8.61 -14.79
N ALA A 35 -15.25 -8.64 -13.46
CA ALA A 35 -14.06 -8.38 -12.65
C ALA A 35 -12.95 -9.39 -12.94
N VAL A 36 -13.29 -10.70 -13.05
CA VAL A 36 -12.31 -11.73 -13.39
C VAL A 36 -11.72 -11.51 -14.80
N ASP A 37 -12.55 -11.17 -15.77
CA ASP A 37 -12.09 -10.90 -17.15
C ASP A 37 -11.20 -9.63 -17.21
N LEU A 38 -11.60 -8.55 -16.56
CA LEU A 38 -10.80 -7.32 -16.49
C LEU A 38 -9.49 -7.51 -15.71
N MET A 39 -9.49 -8.35 -14.65
CA MET A 39 -8.26 -8.69 -13.93
C MET A 39 -7.25 -9.37 -14.86
N GLN A 40 -7.70 -10.38 -15.62
CA GLN A 40 -6.81 -11.05 -16.59
C GLN A 40 -6.30 -10.07 -17.64
N GLN A 41 -7.14 -9.17 -18.16
CA GLN A 41 -6.72 -8.17 -19.13
C GLN A 41 -5.68 -7.21 -18.52
N TYR A 42 -5.88 -6.77 -17.29
CA TYR A 42 -4.98 -5.83 -16.60
C TYR A 42 -3.63 -6.45 -16.28
N LEU A 43 -3.60 -7.71 -15.83
CA LEU A 43 -2.36 -8.46 -15.58
C LEU A 43 -1.52 -8.70 -16.85
N ARG A 44 -2.16 -8.79 -18.03
CA ARG A 44 -1.44 -8.91 -19.31
C ARG A 44 -0.71 -7.64 -19.73
N VAL A 45 -1.01 -6.50 -19.14
CA VAL A 45 -0.27 -5.26 -19.38
C VAL A 45 1.01 -5.28 -18.56
N ASN A 46 2.14 -5.54 -19.22
CA ASN A 46 3.45 -5.55 -18.56
C ASN A 46 3.91 -4.12 -18.24
N THR A 47 3.96 -3.81 -16.96
CA THR A 47 4.43 -2.53 -16.39
C THR A 47 5.60 -2.74 -15.44
N SER A 48 6.46 -3.74 -15.72
CA SER A 48 7.64 -4.02 -14.89
C SER A 48 8.51 -2.77 -14.74
N ASN A 49 8.83 -2.42 -13.51
CA ASN A 49 9.64 -1.27 -13.16
C ASN A 49 10.92 -1.74 -12.41
N PRO A 50 12.13 -1.42 -12.89
CA PRO A 50 12.43 -0.73 -14.13
C PRO A 50 12.19 -1.57 -15.40
N PRO A 51 12.00 -0.97 -16.62
CA PRO A 51 12.05 0.46 -16.87
C PRO A 51 10.74 1.22 -16.58
N GLY A 52 9.64 0.55 -16.27
CA GLY A 52 8.29 1.06 -16.24
C GLY A 52 7.66 1.18 -17.64
N ASN A 53 6.36 1.15 -17.74
CA ASN A 53 5.59 1.36 -18.97
C ASN A 53 4.11 1.62 -18.59
N GLU A 54 3.90 2.42 -17.58
CA GLU A 54 2.58 2.63 -16.97
C GLU A 54 1.61 3.34 -17.91
N ILE A 55 2.13 3.99 -18.97
CA ILE A 55 1.28 4.56 -20.03
C ILE A 55 0.35 3.52 -20.66
N GLU A 56 0.78 2.25 -20.79
CA GLU A 56 -0.05 1.19 -21.35
C GLU A 56 -1.14 0.75 -20.36
N ALA A 57 -0.85 0.71 -19.06
CA ALA A 57 -1.85 0.50 -18.02
C ALA A 57 -2.84 1.66 -17.96
N ALA A 58 -2.36 2.90 -18.02
CA ALA A 58 -3.22 4.09 -18.07
C ALA A 58 -4.14 4.08 -19.30
N LYS A 59 -3.65 3.67 -20.47
CA LYS A 59 -4.48 3.50 -21.68
C LYS A 59 -5.52 2.40 -21.55
N PHE A 60 -5.14 1.26 -20.94
CA PHE A 60 -6.09 0.19 -20.62
C PHE A 60 -7.22 0.71 -19.75
N LEU A 61 -6.90 1.33 -18.62
CA LEU A 61 -7.87 1.92 -17.67
C LEU A 61 -8.74 2.99 -18.35
N LYS A 62 -8.11 3.89 -19.12
CA LYS A 62 -8.82 4.91 -19.89
C LYS A 62 -9.86 4.31 -20.83
N ASN A 63 -9.49 3.28 -21.59
CA ASN A 63 -10.41 2.62 -22.52
C ASN A 63 -11.61 2.01 -21.80
N VAL A 64 -11.40 1.48 -20.58
CA VAL A 64 -12.50 0.99 -19.75
C VAL A 64 -13.35 2.14 -19.24
N PHE A 65 -12.77 3.21 -18.68
CA PHE A 65 -13.53 4.38 -18.22
C PHE A 65 -14.33 5.03 -19.35
N ASP A 66 -13.75 5.21 -20.53
CA ASP A 66 -14.43 5.78 -21.71
C ASP A 66 -15.65 4.94 -22.11
N ARG A 67 -15.55 3.60 -22.10
CA ARG A 67 -16.65 2.68 -22.40
C ARG A 67 -17.86 2.87 -21.48
N TYR A 68 -17.61 3.23 -20.22
CA TYR A 68 -18.65 3.49 -19.24
C TYR A 68 -19.01 4.97 -19.08
N GLY A 69 -18.43 5.87 -19.88
CA GLY A 69 -18.70 7.31 -19.82
C GLY A 69 -18.26 7.94 -18.49
N ILE A 70 -17.15 7.49 -17.95
CA ILE A 70 -16.52 8.04 -16.74
C ILE A 70 -15.44 9.04 -17.16
N GLU A 71 -15.57 10.30 -16.69
CA GLU A 71 -14.60 11.37 -16.97
C GLU A 71 -13.21 10.96 -16.47
N ASN A 72 -12.21 11.03 -17.35
CA ASN A 72 -10.84 10.61 -17.01
C ASN A 72 -9.80 11.37 -17.82
N GLU A 73 -8.55 11.43 -17.32
CA GLU A 73 -7.41 12.10 -17.96
C GLU A 73 -6.11 11.37 -17.63
N ILE A 74 -5.24 11.23 -18.65
CA ILE A 74 -3.89 10.67 -18.50
C ILE A 74 -2.88 11.80 -18.45
N PHE A 75 -1.91 11.69 -17.54
CA PHE A 75 -0.78 12.61 -17.40
C PHE A 75 0.53 11.85 -17.60
N GLU A 76 1.04 11.86 -18.84
CA GLU A 76 2.37 11.35 -19.15
C GLU A 76 3.41 12.40 -18.74
N TYR A 77 4.19 12.11 -17.67
CA TYR A 77 5.19 13.04 -17.13
C TYR A 77 6.61 12.77 -17.61
N LYS A 78 6.87 11.56 -18.12
CA LYS A 78 8.08 11.12 -18.83
C LYS A 78 7.67 10.12 -19.90
N PRO A 79 8.43 9.95 -20.99
CA PRO A 79 8.11 8.94 -22.01
C PRO A 79 7.85 7.56 -21.42
N GLY A 80 6.65 7.02 -21.63
CA GLY A 80 6.21 5.72 -21.10
C GLY A 80 5.73 5.73 -19.64
N ARG A 81 5.94 6.83 -18.89
CA ARG A 81 5.60 6.95 -17.47
C ARG A 81 4.42 7.89 -17.30
N ALA A 82 3.28 7.37 -16.90
CA ALA A 82 2.04 8.15 -16.84
C ALA A 82 1.19 7.79 -15.63
N ASN A 83 0.45 8.79 -15.13
CA ASN A 83 -0.63 8.63 -14.17
C ASN A 83 -1.97 8.75 -14.88
N ILE A 84 -3.03 8.22 -14.29
CA ILE A 84 -4.41 8.42 -14.75
C ILE A 84 -5.29 8.85 -13.59
N ILE A 85 -6.17 9.81 -13.81
CA ILE A 85 -7.23 10.19 -12.89
C ILE A 85 -8.59 9.96 -13.54
N ALA A 86 -9.56 9.45 -12.79
CA ALA A 86 -10.96 9.41 -13.19
C ALA A 86 -11.85 9.90 -12.06
N ARG A 87 -13.04 10.46 -12.40
CA ARG A 87 -13.90 11.09 -11.40
C ARG A 87 -15.38 10.82 -11.64
N LEU A 88 -16.06 10.45 -10.57
CA LEU A 88 -17.52 10.50 -10.47
C LEU A 88 -17.90 11.66 -9.54
N LYS A 89 -18.71 12.59 -10.05
CA LYS A 89 -19.12 13.77 -9.30
C LYS A 89 -20.26 13.44 -8.34
N GLY A 90 -20.12 13.86 -7.08
CA GLY A 90 -21.18 13.90 -6.10
C GLY A 90 -21.88 15.27 -6.04
N ASN A 91 -22.78 15.45 -5.09
CA ASN A 91 -23.48 16.73 -4.87
C ASN A 91 -22.63 17.75 -4.07
N GLY A 92 -21.43 17.36 -3.64
CA GLY A 92 -20.49 18.22 -2.93
C GLY A 92 -20.82 18.48 -1.45
N SER A 93 -21.75 17.76 -0.86
CA SER A 93 -22.09 17.92 0.57
C SER A 93 -21.03 17.31 1.51
N LYS A 94 -20.24 16.37 1.02
CA LYS A 94 -19.06 15.82 1.70
C LYS A 94 -17.80 16.02 0.84
N ARG A 95 -16.62 16.02 1.48
CA ARG A 95 -15.32 16.08 0.81
C ARG A 95 -15.04 14.78 0.04
N PRO A 96 -14.27 14.84 -1.08
CA PRO A 96 -13.99 13.67 -1.92
C PRO A 96 -13.32 12.49 -1.18
N ILE A 97 -13.45 11.28 -1.78
CA ILE A 97 -12.63 10.10 -1.46
C ILE A 97 -11.77 9.75 -2.66
N ILE A 98 -10.51 9.38 -2.41
CA ILE A 98 -9.56 8.90 -3.42
C ILE A 98 -9.45 7.38 -3.30
N LEU A 99 -9.47 6.70 -4.43
CA LEU A 99 -9.12 5.30 -4.61
C LEU A 99 -7.79 5.29 -5.37
N LEU A 100 -6.70 5.12 -4.63
CA LEU A 100 -5.33 5.19 -5.15
C LEU A 100 -4.81 3.78 -5.42
N SER A 101 -4.20 3.57 -6.59
CA SER A 101 -3.43 2.35 -6.87
C SER A 101 -2.26 2.66 -7.77
N HIS A 102 -1.09 2.10 -7.47
CA HIS A 102 0.01 2.14 -8.43
C HIS A 102 -0.23 1.15 -9.58
N MET A 103 0.36 1.44 -10.73
CA MET A 103 0.16 0.67 -11.96
C MET A 103 1.41 -0.12 -12.36
N ASP A 104 2.57 0.25 -11.82
CA ASP A 104 3.81 -0.51 -12.02
C ASP A 104 3.84 -1.77 -11.15
N VAL A 105 4.74 -2.65 -11.48
CA VAL A 105 4.99 -3.90 -10.74
C VAL A 105 6.49 -4.17 -10.74
N VAL A 106 6.99 -4.86 -9.72
CA VAL A 106 8.39 -5.31 -9.71
C VAL A 106 8.69 -6.28 -10.87
N THR A 107 9.95 -6.41 -11.21
CA THR A 107 10.40 -7.34 -12.25
C THR A 107 10.07 -8.79 -11.89
N ALA A 108 9.87 -9.62 -12.91
CA ALA A 108 9.71 -11.06 -12.77
C ALA A 108 10.73 -11.78 -13.64
N GLU A 109 11.29 -12.90 -13.13
CA GLU A 109 12.15 -13.79 -13.90
C GLU A 109 11.31 -14.97 -14.41
N PRO A 110 10.88 -14.99 -15.69
CA PRO A 110 9.91 -15.98 -16.19
C PRO A 110 10.37 -17.43 -16.00
N ALA A 111 11.68 -17.69 -16.05
CA ALA A 111 12.22 -19.05 -15.86
C ALA A 111 11.98 -19.61 -14.45
N SER A 112 11.65 -18.77 -13.49
CA SER A 112 11.37 -19.14 -12.09
C SER A 112 9.86 -19.30 -11.81
N TRP A 113 9.00 -19.07 -12.82
CA TRP A 113 7.55 -19.16 -12.67
C TRP A 113 7.00 -20.46 -13.30
N GLU A 114 5.92 -20.98 -12.73
CA GLU A 114 5.19 -22.12 -13.28
C GLU A 114 4.42 -21.79 -14.57
N VAL A 115 4.10 -20.52 -14.78
CA VAL A 115 3.42 -19.94 -15.94
C VAL A 115 4.06 -18.61 -16.29
N ASP A 116 3.88 -18.12 -17.52
CA ASP A 116 4.34 -16.77 -17.87
C ASP A 116 3.69 -15.73 -16.93
N PRO A 117 4.49 -14.89 -16.23
CA PRO A 117 4.01 -13.91 -15.25
C PRO A 117 3.08 -12.83 -15.83
N PHE A 118 3.00 -12.69 -17.15
CA PHE A 118 2.12 -11.74 -17.84
C PHE A 118 1.07 -12.40 -18.73
N ALA A 119 0.89 -13.74 -18.66
CA ALA A 119 -0.15 -14.42 -19.40
C ALA A 119 -1.52 -14.40 -18.70
N ALA A 120 -1.56 -14.10 -17.40
CA ALA A 120 -2.78 -14.09 -16.56
C ALA A 120 -3.54 -15.43 -16.64
N VAL A 121 -2.81 -16.55 -16.46
CA VAL A 121 -3.36 -17.91 -16.57
C VAL A 121 -4.23 -18.21 -15.35
N ILE A 122 -5.44 -18.73 -15.60
CA ILE A 122 -6.26 -19.30 -14.51
C ILE A 122 -5.82 -20.75 -14.28
N LYS A 123 -5.40 -21.05 -13.06
CA LYS A 123 -4.99 -22.38 -12.61
C LYS A 123 -5.40 -22.56 -11.16
N ASN A 124 -6.01 -23.69 -10.78
CA ASN A 124 -6.42 -24.00 -9.41
C ASN A 124 -7.27 -22.89 -8.74
N ASP A 125 -8.27 -22.38 -9.46
CA ASP A 125 -9.16 -21.28 -9.04
C ASP A 125 -8.45 -19.97 -8.67
N ALA A 126 -7.22 -19.75 -9.16
CA ALA A 126 -6.47 -18.51 -9.01
C ALA A 126 -5.98 -18.00 -10.37
N ILE A 127 -5.83 -16.68 -10.49
CA ILE A 127 -5.23 -15.97 -11.63
C ILE A 127 -3.78 -15.71 -11.28
N TYR A 128 -2.87 -16.31 -12.02
CA TYR A 128 -1.43 -16.14 -11.85
C TYR A 128 -0.96 -14.94 -12.66
N GLY A 129 -0.18 -14.07 -12.03
CA GLY A 129 0.44 -12.93 -12.72
C GLY A 129 1.19 -12.02 -11.77
N ARG A 130 2.25 -11.38 -12.25
CA ARG A 130 2.94 -10.32 -11.51
C ARG A 130 2.00 -9.12 -11.36
N GLY A 131 1.86 -8.61 -10.12
CA GLY A 131 0.91 -7.59 -9.74
C GLY A 131 -0.48 -8.14 -9.37
N ALA A 132 -0.61 -9.46 -9.20
CA ALA A 132 -1.88 -10.07 -8.83
C ALA A 132 -2.29 -9.79 -7.37
N LEU A 133 -1.32 -9.39 -6.51
CA LEU A 133 -1.51 -8.99 -5.12
C LEU A 133 -0.82 -7.65 -4.79
N ASP A 134 0.00 -7.12 -5.72
CA ASP A 134 0.74 -5.88 -5.53
C ASP A 134 0.86 -5.12 -6.87
N MET A 135 -0.06 -4.14 -7.12
CA MET A 135 -1.39 -3.98 -6.49
C MET A 135 -2.49 -3.83 -7.56
N LYS A 136 -2.36 -4.56 -8.69
CA LYS A 136 -3.36 -4.49 -9.77
C LYS A 136 -4.71 -5.07 -9.38
N ASP A 137 -4.76 -5.96 -8.39
CA ASP A 137 -5.99 -6.45 -7.79
C ASP A 137 -6.80 -5.32 -7.14
N GLU A 138 -6.16 -4.51 -6.31
CA GLU A 138 -6.82 -3.35 -5.73
C GLU A 138 -7.18 -2.31 -6.79
N GLY A 139 -6.28 -2.07 -7.76
CA GLY A 139 -6.59 -1.24 -8.93
C GLY A 139 -7.83 -1.70 -9.68
N LEU A 140 -8.03 -3.02 -9.77
CA LEU A 140 -9.25 -3.62 -10.31
C LEU A 140 -10.46 -3.36 -9.41
N LEU A 141 -10.36 -3.56 -8.08
CA LEU A 141 -11.48 -3.27 -7.16
C LEU A 141 -11.91 -1.80 -7.25
N HIS A 142 -10.95 -0.89 -7.37
CA HIS A 142 -11.18 0.53 -7.60
C HIS A 142 -11.90 0.79 -8.92
N LEU A 143 -11.41 0.21 -10.02
CA LEU A 143 -12.01 0.30 -11.34
C LEU A 143 -13.46 -0.22 -11.35
N MET A 144 -13.68 -1.41 -10.80
CA MET A 144 -15.00 -2.03 -10.73
C MET A 144 -15.96 -1.20 -9.88
N THR A 145 -15.47 -0.60 -8.79
CA THR A 145 -16.26 0.31 -7.94
C THR A 145 -16.70 1.54 -8.73
N MET A 146 -15.81 2.16 -9.52
CA MET A 146 -16.17 3.28 -10.39
C MET A 146 -17.26 2.88 -11.41
N ILE A 147 -17.12 1.71 -12.03
CA ILE A 147 -18.11 1.18 -12.98
C ILE A 147 -19.46 0.95 -12.29
N LEU A 148 -19.48 0.27 -11.14
CA LEU A 148 -20.70 -0.02 -10.38
C LEU A 148 -21.40 1.26 -9.92
N LEU A 149 -20.66 2.24 -9.36
CA LEU A 149 -21.23 3.53 -8.96
C LEU A 149 -21.84 4.27 -10.15
N LYS A 150 -21.20 4.21 -11.33
CA LYS A 150 -21.71 4.83 -12.54
C LYS A 150 -22.96 4.15 -13.08
N GLN A 151 -23.00 2.83 -13.10
CA GLN A 151 -24.08 2.04 -13.70
C GLN A 151 -25.30 1.91 -12.80
N GLU A 152 -25.06 1.69 -11.48
CA GLU A 152 -26.14 1.51 -10.51
C GLU A 152 -26.72 2.85 -9.99
N GLY A 153 -26.04 3.97 -10.30
CA GLY A 153 -26.50 5.33 -10.16
C GLY A 153 -26.90 5.78 -8.76
N PRO A 154 -26.23 5.39 -7.65
CA PRO A 154 -26.56 5.94 -6.33
C PRO A 154 -26.31 7.46 -6.32
N THR A 155 -27.13 8.20 -5.57
CA THR A 155 -26.83 9.62 -5.32
C THR A 155 -25.60 9.71 -4.42
N LEU A 156 -24.54 10.35 -4.94
CA LEU A 156 -23.28 10.51 -4.22
C LEU A 156 -23.26 11.87 -3.48
N SER A 157 -22.88 11.85 -2.21
CA SER A 157 -22.67 13.04 -1.37
C SER A 157 -21.28 13.67 -1.60
N ARG A 158 -20.32 12.87 -2.09
CA ARG A 158 -18.94 13.24 -2.36
C ARG A 158 -18.49 12.78 -3.73
N ASP A 159 -17.47 13.44 -4.28
CA ASP A 159 -16.81 12.92 -5.46
C ASP A 159 -16.05 11.65 -5.10
N VAL A 160 -16.05 10.66 -6.01
CA VAL A 160 -15.20 9.49 -5.95
C VAL A 160 -14.14 9.62 -7.03
N ILE A 161 -12.88 9.64 -6.64
CA ILE A 161 -11.73 9.87 -7.50
C ILE A 161 -10.90 8.58 -7.58
N PHE A 162 -10.75 8.01 -8.76
CA PHE A 162 -9.75 6.99 -9.04
C PHE A 162 -8.43 7.71 -9.39
N LEU A 163 -7.33 7.26 -8.83
CA LEU A 163 -5.99 7.77 -9.13
C LEU A 163 -5.04 6.58 -9.32
N GLY A 164 -4.68 6.33 -10.59
CA GLY A 164 -3.65 5.35 -10.95
C GLY A 164 -2.31 6.05 -11.08
N THR A 165 -1.32 5.60 -10.31
CA THR A 165 0.01 6.21 -10.22
C THR A 165 1.08 5.34 -10.84
N ALA A 166 2.21 5.92 -11.14
CA ALA A 166 3.40 5.26 -11.69
C ALA A 166 4.57 5.35 -10.70
N ASP A 167 5.48 4.36 -10.77
CA ASP A 167 6.79 4.38 -10.12
C ASP A 167 6.75 4.24 -8.59
N GLU A 168 5.72 3.60 -8.03
CA GLU A 168 5.67 3.31 -6.60
C GLU A 168 6.84 2.41 -6.18
N GLU A 169 7.04 1.33 -6.91
CA GLU A 169 8.01 0.27 -6.67
C GLU A 169 9.48 0.71 -6.64
N VAL A 170 9.76 1.97 -7.06
CA VAL A 170 11.14 2.48 -7.12
C VAL A 170 11.30 3.83 -6.45
N ASN A 171 10.54 4.88 -6.85
CA ASN A 171 10.79 6.26 -6.39
C ASN A 171 9.53 7.09 -6.11
N ASP A 172 8.32 6.60 -6.34
CA ASP A 172 7.03 7.33 -6.26
C ASP A 172 6.97 8.57 -7.16
N GLU A 173 7.72 8.59 -8.26
CA GLU A 173 7.78 9.79 -9.12
C GLU A 173 6.38 10.19 -9.65
N GLY A 174 5.50 9.22 -9.89
CA GLY A 174 4.13 9.46 -10.33
C GLY A 174 3.33 10.27 -9.32
N SER A 175 3.20 9.80 -8.10
CA SER A 175 2.51 10.51 -7.02
C SER A 175 3.17 11.85 -6.70
N LEU A 176 4.49 11.90 -6.63
CA LEU A 176 5.21 13.16 -6.39
C LEU A 176 4.93 14.19 -7.48
N TRP A 177 4.87 13.75 -8.75
CA TRP A 177 4.53 14.63 -9.87
C TRP A 177 3.08 15.10 -9.80
N MET A 178 2.13 14.21 -9.49
CA MET A 178 0.72 14.56 -9.31
C MET A 178 0.55 15.59 -8.20
N ILE A 179 1.18 15.41 -7.06
CA ILE A 179 1.14 16.34 -5.92
C ILE A 179 1.73 17.70 -6.31
N ALA A 180 2.84 17.71 -7.04
CA ALA A 180 3.50 18.95 -7.42
C ALA A 180 2.74 19.74 -8.51
N ASN A 181 2.06 19.05 -9.43
CA ASN A 181 1.53 19.68 -10.64
C ASN A 181 -0.01 19.64 -10.76
N LYS A 182 -0.69 18.74 -10.06
CA LYS A 182 -2.13 18.46 -10.21
C LYS A 182 -2.87 18.33 -8.87
N ALA A 183 -2.29 18.76 -7.76
CA ALA A 183 -2.89 18.66 -6.43
C ALA A 183 -4.31 19.25 -6.37
N ASP A 184 -4.61 20.28 -7.14
CA ASP A 184 -5.94 20.91 -7.19
C ASP A 184 -7.06 19.93 -7.55
N LEU A 185 -6.74 18.83 -8.22
CA LEU A 185 -7.70 17.80 -8.58
C LEU A 185 -8.15 16.95 -7.37
N PHE A 186 -7.36 16.87 -6.30
CA PHE A 186 -7.62 15.95 -5.19
C PHE A 186 -7.23 16.43 -3.77
N LYS A 187 -6.49 17.55 -3.64
CA LYS A 187 -5.95 18.02 -2.34
C LYS A 187 -6.99 18.30 -1.27
N ASN A 188 -8.26 18.48 -1.64
CA ASN A 188 -9.37 18.67 -0.69
C ASN A 188 -10.07 17.36 -0.31
N ALA A 189 -9.57 16.20 -0.71
CA ALA A 189 -10.15 14.93 -0.33
C ALA A 189 -10.14 14.74 1.21
N GLU A 190 -11.15 14.03 1.70
CA GLU A 190 -11.23 13.65 3.11
C GLU A 190 -10.52 12.33 3.38
N TYR A 191 -10.77 11.37 2.48
CA TYR A 191 -10.29 10.01 2.60
C TYR A 191 -9.49 9.58 1.38
N LEU A 192 -8.59 8.62 1.62
CA LEU A 192 -7.91 7.86 0.60
C LEU A 192 -7.87 6.38 1.02
N LEU A 193 -8.19 5.48 0.09
CA LEU A 193 -7.98 4.04 0.21
C LEU A 193 -6.92 3.60 -0.78
N THR A 194 -6.00 2.77 -0.35
CA THR A 194 -4.92 2.18 -1.14
C THR A 194 -4.48 0.86 -0.52
N GLU A 195 -3.39 0.29 -1.03
CA GLU A 195 -2.79 -0.97 -0.59
C GLU A 195 -2.53 -1.06 0.90
N GLY A 196 -2.57 -2.29 1.40
CA GLY A 196 -2.30 -2.65 2.79
C GLY A 196 -3.41 -3.47 3.41
N GLY A 197 -3.35 -3.60 4.74
CA GLY A 197 -4.34 -4.31 5.53
C GLY A 197 -3.86 -5.64 6.09
N ASP A 198 -2.99 -6.37 5.40
CA ASP A 198 -2.48 -7.70 5.81
C ASP A 198 -3.59 -8.58 6.39
N ASN A 199 -4.56 -8.93 5.58
CA ASN A 199 -5.71 -9.73 6.01
C ASN A 199 -5.35 -11.20 6.08
N LEU A 200 -5.71 -11.86 7.18
CA LEU A 200 -5.36 -13.27 7.42
C LEU A 200 -6.54 -14.21 7.16
N LEU A 201 -6.38 -15.10 6.19
CA LEU A 201 -7.24 -16.27 5.96
C LEU A 201 -6.55 -17.51 6.53
N GLU A 202 -7.20 -18.18 7.51
CA GLU A 202 -6.69 -19.41 8.11
C GLU A 202 -7.80 -20.44 8.25
N GLY A 203 -7.54 -21.68 7.83
CA GLY A 203 -8.54 -22.74 7.87
C GLY A 203 -9.82 -22.41 7.11
N GLY A 204 -9.73 -21.66 6.00
CA GLY A 204 -10.88 -21.23 5.20
C GLY A 204 -11.73 -20.11 5.82
N SER A 205 -11.31 -19.55 6.96
CA SER A 205 -12.02 -18.48 7.68
C SER A 205 -11.16 -17.23 7.78
N VAL A 206 -11.77 -16.06 7.57
CA VAL A 206 -11.12 -14.77 7.80
C VAL A 206 -10.93 -14.58 9.31
N LYS A 207 -9.69 -14.45 9.75
CA LYS A 207 -9.30 -14.32 11.17
C LYS A 207 -9.03 -12.86 11.56
N ILE A 208 -8.25 -12.17 10.73
CA ILE A 208 -7.84 -10.79 10.97
C ILE A 208 -8.13 -9.98 9.71
N VAL A 209 -8.67 -8.80 9.88
CA VAL A 209 -8.76 -7.77 8.85
C VAL A 209 -8.04 -6.55 9.37
N GLY A 210 -6.91 -6.26 8.74
CA GLY A 210 -6.10 -5.10 9.06
C GLY A 210 -6.60 -3.85 8.36
N VAL A 211 -6.37 -2.71 8.98
CA VAL A 211 -6.46 -1.40 8.35
C VAL A 211 -5.16 -0.67 8.64
N ASP A 212 -4.34 -0.46 7.61
CA ASP A 212 -3.09 0.26 7.77
C ASP A 212 -3.34 1.74 7.97
N VAL A 213 -3.03 2.19 9.15
CA VAL A 213 -3.22 3.58 9.57
C VAL A 213 -1.91 4.33 9.74
N ALA A 214 -0.79 3.62 9.68
CA ALA A 214 0.54 4.15 9.92
C ALA A 214 1.60 3.34 9.17
N GLU A 215 2.75 3.96 8.92
CA GLU A 215 3.89 3.35 8.27
C GLU A 215 5.17 3.85 8.91
N LYS A 216 6.22 3.01 8.86
CA LYS A 216 7.57 3.44 9.22
C LYS A 216 8.21 4.15 8.03
N ALA A 217 9.03 5.17 8.31
CA ALA A 217 9.76 5.85 7.24
C ALA A 217 11.17 5.30 7.07
N PRO A 218 11.59 4.95 5.84
CA PRO A 218 12.97 4.61 5.55
C PRO A 218 13.87 5.83 5.71
N PHE A 219 14.91 5.67 6.50
CA PHE A 219 15.94 6.68 6.74
C PHE A 219 17.31 6.02 6.56
N TRP A 220 17.72 5.86 5.30
CA TRP A 220 18.93 5.12 4.97
C TRP A 220 20.16 5.97 5.18
N LEU A 221 21.10 5.45 5.94
CA LEU A 221 22.28 6.17 6.31
C LEU A 221 23.54 5.44 5.82
N ARG A 222 24.51 6.22 5.37
CA ARG A 222 25.87 5.76 5.09
C ARG A 222 26.82 6.27 6.16
N LEU A 223 27.54 5.36 6.78
CA LEU A 223 28.63 5.63 7.71
C LEU A 223 29.94 5.49 6.95
N THR A 224 30.81 6.50 7.02
CA THR A 224 32.14 6.48 6.41
C THR A 224 33.21 6.74 7.46
N ALA A 225 34.04 5.76 7.72
CA ALA A 225 35.24 5.91 8.52
C ALA A 225 36.46 6.12 7.59
N THR A 226 37.36 7.03 8.00
CA THR A 226 38.65 7.25 7.31
C THR A 226 39.83 6.95 8.24
N GLY A 227 40.99 6.59 7.67
CA GLY A 227 42.17 6.30 8.46
C GLY A 227 43.43 6.19 7.57
N LEU A 228 44.60 6.05 8.20
CA LEU A 228 45.84 5.84 7.47
C LEU A 228 45.82 4.46 6.80
N PRO A 229 46.07 4.39 5.50
CA PRO A 229 46.21 3.11 4.79
C PRO A 229 47.61 2.49 5.12
N GLY A 230 47.70 1.17 4.89
CA GLY A 230 48.96 0.50 5.16
C GLY A 230 49.00 -0.97 4.75
N HIS A 231 50.13 -1.61 5.02
CA HIS A 231 50.32 -3.03 4.77
C HIS A 231 49.64 -3.83 5.88
N GLY A 232 48.85 -4.84 5.54
CA GLY A 232 48.09 -5.65 6.49
C GLY A 232 48.90 -6.35 7.58
N SER A 233 50.20 -6.63 7.32
CA SER A 233 51.11 -7.19 8.33
C SER A 233 51.58 -6.18 9.40
N ARG A 234 51.22 -4.90 9.25
CA ARG A 234 51.53 -3.83 10.23
C ARG A 234 50.24 -3.19 10.69
N PRO A 235 49.51 -3.82 11.63
CA PRO A 235 48.18 -3.38 12.07
C PRO A 235 48.20 -1.94 12.60
N VAL A 236 47.22 -1.17 12.18
CA VAL A 236 46.93 0.19 12.69
C VAL A 236 45.66 0.09 13.57
N ALA A 237 45.79 0.42 14.85
CA ALA A 237 44.70 0.28 15.82
C ALA A 237 43.42 1.06 15.41
N ASP A 238 43.63 2.29 14.88
CA ASP A 238 42.56 3.20 14.44
C ASP A 238 42.49 3.29 12.91
N SER A 239 42.68 2.15 12.24
CA SER A 239 42.40 2.06 10.80
C SER A 239 40.93 2.32 10.51
N ALA A 240 40.61 2.76 9.27
CA ALA A 240 39.21 3.01 8.85
C ALA A 240 38.31 1.80 9.13
N THR A 241 38.78 0.60 8.81
CA THR A 241 38.03 -0.66 9.03
C THR A 241 37.80 -0.91 10.52
N ASN A 242 38.82 -0.76 11.37
CA ASN A 242 38.68 -1.01 12.81
C ASN A 242 37.73 -0.02 13.49
N ARG A 243 37.77 1.25 13.10
CA ARG A 243 36.82 2.28 13.58
C ARG A 243 35.39 1.91 13.20
N LEU A 244 35.17 1.55 11.94
CA LEU A 244 33.83 1.18 11.45
C LEU A 244 33.30 -0.06 12.16
N VAL A 245 34.12 -1.11 12.35
CA VAL A 245 33.73 -2.33 13.07
C VAL A 245 33.31 -2.05 14.51
N ARG A 246 34.06 -1.18 15.23
CA ARG A 246 33.68 -0.76 16.60
C ARG A 246 32.37 0.00 16.63
N ALA A 247 32.15 0.90 15.65
CA ALA A 247 30.89 1.63 15.54
C ALA A 247 29.72 0.69 15.27
N MET A 248 29.88 -0.27 14.35
CA MET A 248 28.84 -1.28 14.07
C MET A 248 28.55 -2.15 15.27
N SER A 249 29.55 -2.60 16.03
CA SER A 249 29.35 -3.36 17.27
C SER A 249 28.45 -2.58 18.25
N ARG A 250 28.73 -1.29 18.46
CA ARG A 250 27.90 -0.46 19.35
C ARG A 250 26.48 -0.28 18.81
N ILE A 251 26.31 -0.17 17.48
CA ILE A 251 24.98 -0.07 16.86
C ILE A 251 24.21 -1.37 17.03
N LEU A 252 24.84 -2.54 16.89
CA LEU A 252 24.22 -3.84 17.09
C LEU A 252 23.79 -4.06 18.54
N ASP A 253 24.56 -3.53 19.49
CA ASP A 253 24.26 -3.61 20.93
C ASP A 253 23.23 -2.55 21.38
N TRP A 254 22.89 -1.60 20.51
CA TRP A 254 21.96 -0.51 20.85
C TRP A 254 20.50 -0.91 20.65
N GLU A 255 19.83 -1.14 21.73
CA GLU A 255 18.38 -1.25 21.73
C GLU A 255 17.75 0.14 21.70
N THR A 256 17.13 0.50 20.57
CA THR A 256 16.39 1.77 20.49
C THR A 256 15.20 1.78 21.46
N PRO A 257 14.81 2.94 22.04
CA PRO A 257 13.75 3.00 23.03
C PRO A 257 12.41 2.46 22.53
N ILE A 258 11.70 1.76 23.42
CA ILE A 258 10.31 1.32 23.19
C ILE A 258 9.38 2.52 23.18
N LYS A 259 8.49 2.59 22.18
CA LYS A 259 7.45 3.61 22.04
C LYS A 259 6.13 2.96 21.63
N LEU A 260 5.17 2.96 22.54
CA LEU A 260 3.84 2.42 22.27
C LEU A 260 2.96 3.49 21.63
N LEU A 261 2.78 3.42 20.31
CA LEU A 261 1.87 4.29 19.58
C LEU A 261 0.41 3.88 19.80
N PRO A 262 -0.58 4.82 19.74
CA PRO A 262 -1.99 4.49 19.94
C PRO A 262 -2.51 3.39 19.00
N ALA A 263 -2.12 3.41 17.74
CA ALA A 263 -2.49 2.38 16.77
C ALA A 263 -1.91 1.01 17.15
N VAL A 264 -0.66 0.96 17.60
CA VAL A 264 -0.01 -0.29 18.04
C VAL A 264 -0.62 -0.81 19.34
N GLU A 265 -0.99 0.08 20.27
CA GLU A 265 -1.73 -0.31 21.47
C GLU A 265 -3.08 -0.93 21.13
N GLN A 266 -3.81 -0.32 20.16
CA GLN A 266 -5.09 -0.86 19.69
C GLN A 266 -4.90 -2.23 19.04
N PHE A 267 -3.89 -2.38 18.17
CA PHE A 267 -3.56 -3.66 17.54
C PHE A 267 -3.42 -4.78 18.56
N PHE A 268 -2.56 -4.61 19.60
CA PHE A 268 -2.37 -5.65 20.61
C PHE A 268 -3.67 -5.98 21.36
N LYS A 269 -4.48 -4.97 21.70
CA LYS A 269 -5.76 -5.19 22.37
C LYS A 269 -6.75 -5.98 21.52
N ASP A 270 -6.80 -5.67 20.22
CA ASP A 270 -7.73 -6.32 19.30
C ASP A 270 -7.36 -7.79 19.06
N ILE A 271 -6.07 -8.09 18.93
CA ILE A 271 -5.60 -9.48 18.71
C ILE A 271 -5.47 -10.30 20.00
N ALA A 272 -5.59 -9.68 21.17
CA ALA A 272 -5.50 -10.38 22.47
C ALA A 272 -6.44 -11.59 22.58
N PRO A 273 -7.71 -11.53 22.16
CA PRO A 273 -8.61 -12.69 22.21
C PRO A 273 -8.14 -13.90 21.40
N LEU A 274 -7.29 -13.69 20.40
CA LEU A 274 -6.74 -14.75 19.55
C LEU A 274 -5.52 -15.43 20.19
N GLN A 275 -4.99 -14.91 21.29
CA GLN A 275 -3.79 -15.41 21.94
C GLN A 275 -4.11 -16.39 23.08
N PRO A 276 -3.23 -17.39 23.34
CA PRO A 276 -3.30 -18.18 24.57
C PRO A 276 -2.85 -17.36 25.78
N GLU A 277 -3.20 -17.81 26.99
CA GLU A 277 -2.59 -17.26 28.21
C GLU A 277 -1.11 -17.68 28.31
N PRO A 278 -0.22 -16.83 28.84
CA PRO A 278 -0.48 -15.51 29.44
C PRO A 278 -0.53 -14.35 28.44
N LEU A 279 -0.25 -14.58 27.13
CA LEU A 279 -0.17 -13.52 26.12
C LEU A 279 -1.49 -12.76 25.96
N ARG A 280 -2.64 -13.45 26.09
CA ARG A 280 -3.96 -12.82 26.04
C ARG A 280 -4.08 -11.69 27.05
N SER A 281 -3.80 -11.98 28.33
CA SER A 281 -3.85 -10.98 29.39
C SER A 281 -2.81 -9.88 29.21
N GLN A 282 -1.61 -10.24 28.73
CA GLN A 282 -0.52 -9.29 28.49
C GLN A 282 -0.83 -8.34 27.32
N PHE A 283 -1.39 -8.84 26.24
CA PHE A 283 -1.77 -8.01 25.07
C PHE A 283 -2.98 -7.11 25.40
N ALA A 284 -3.97 -7.62 26.12
CA ALA A 284 -5.09 -6.80 26.57
C ALA A 284 -4.64 -5.60 27.45
N ASN A 285 -3.53 -5.78 28.20
CA ASN A 285 -2.96 -4.78 29.09
C ASN A 285 -1.53 -4.38 28.61
N ILE A 286 -1.30 -4.26 27.32
CA ILE A 286 0.04 -4.12 26.73
C ILE A 286 0.85 -2.98 27.33
N ARG A 287 0.23 -1.83 27.62
CA ARG A 287 0.88 -0.67 28.25
C ARG A 287 1.52 -1.00 29.60
N ASP A 288 0.86 -1.77 30.42
CA ASP A 288 1.38 -2.19 31.72
C ASP A 288 2.36 -3.35 31.57
N SER A 289 2.10 -4.26 30.66
CA SER A 289 2.97 -5.40 30.36
C SER A 289 4.35 -4.96 29.87
N LEU A 290 4.43 -3.87 29.10
CA LEU A 290 5.70 -3.29 28.64
C LEU A 290 6.57 -2.69 29.77
N LYS A 291 6.07 -2.59 31.00
CA LYS A 291 6.88 -2.22 32.17
C LYS A 291 7.72 -3.40 32.70
N ASN A 292 7.40 -4.64 32.30
CA ASN A 292 8.14 -5.83 32.68
C ASN A 292 9.27 -6.09 31.66
N PRO A 293 10.57 -6.02 32.06
CA PRO A 293 11.69 -6.21 31.14
C PRO A 293 11.73 -7.61 30.49
N ASP A 294 11.34 -8.67 31.20
CA ASP A 294 11.33 -10.02 30.65
C ASP A 294 10.27 -10.19 29.57
N PHE A 295 9.10 -9.57 29.76
CA PHE A 295 8.06 -9.52 28.73
C PHE A 295 8.52 -8.73 27.52
N VAL A 296 9.13 -7.56 27.72
CA VAL A 296 9.68 -6.74 26.63
C VAL A 296 10.70 -7.54 25.83
N LYS A 297 11.65 -8.20 26.49
CA LYS A 297 12.67 -9.02 25.84
C LYS A 297 12.05 -10.17 25.04
N SER A 298 11.07 -10.87 25.61
CA SER A 298 10.35 -11.96 24.92
C SER A 298 9.57 -11.43 23.70
N LEU A 299 8.87 -10.32 23.85
CA LEU A 299 8.06 -9.71 22.78
C LEU A 299 8.93 -9.19 21.64
N THR A 300 10.01 -8.48 21.96
CA THR A 300 10.90 -7.89 20.95
C THR A 300 11.90 -8.88 20.34
N SER A 301 12.00 -10.10 20.86
CA SER A 301 12.70 -11.20 20.17
C SER A 301 11.94 -11.71 18.93
N GLN A 302 10.64 -11.44 18.85
CA GLN A 302 9.79 -11.73 17.70
C GLN A 302 9.81 -10.51 16.75
N ARG A 303 10.33 -10.71 15.55
CA ARG A 303 10.51 -9.61 14.58
C ARG A 303 9.17 -8.92 14.23
N GLU A 304 8.07 -9.67 14.24
CA GLU A 304 6.70 -9.21 13.92
C GLU A 304 6.19 -8.17 14.93
N TYR A 305 6.68 -8.20 16.18
CA TYR A 305 6.30 -7.24 17.22
C TYR A 305 7.39 -6.19 17.47
N ASN A 306 8.66 -6.55 17.24
CA ASN A 306 9.79 -5.66 17.51
C ASN A 306 9.68 -4.35 16.70
N PHE A 307 9.38 -4.45 15.39
CA PHE A 307 9.31 -3.25 14.53
C PHE A 307 8.15 -2.33 14.88
N LEU A 308 7.06 -2.86 15.46
CA LEU A 308 5.92 -2.07 15.91
C LEU A 308 6.25 -1.13 17.09
N LEU A 309 7.23 -1.51 17.88
CA LEU A 309 7.50 -0.88 19.18
C LEU A 309 8.71 0.04 19.20
N ARG A 310 9.57 0.03 18.19
CA ARG A 310 10.80 0.84 18.19
C ARG A 310 11.28 1.20 16.77
N ASN A 311 12.14 2.21 16.68
CA ASN A 311 12.92 2.42 15.48
C ASN A 311 13.82 1.21 15.27
N THR A 312 13.96 0.73 14.03
CA THR A 312 14.79 -0.44 13.72
C THR A 312 15.98 -0.06 12.88
N ILE A 313 17.07 -0.80 13.04
CA ILE A 313 18.33 -0.59 12.30
C ILE A 313 18.79 -1.95 11.77
N SER A 314 19.06 -2.01 10.47
CA SER A 314 19.67 -3.16 9.83
C SER A 314 20.95 -2.74 9.12
N ILE A 315 22.04 -3.46 9.37
CA ILE A 315 23.29 -3.28 8.62
C ILE A 315 23.13 -4.01 7.29
N THR A 316 23.16 -3.30 6.17
CA THR A 316 22.83 -3.87 4.86
C THR A 316 24.01 -3.96 3.90
N MET A 317 24.97 -3.03 3.98
CA MET A 317 26.14 -3.03 3.09
C MET A 317 27.42 -2.73 3.87
N LEU A 318 28.49 -3.43 3.53
CA LEU A 318 29.82 -3.24 4.10
C LEU A 318 30.85 -3.18 2.96
N SER A 319 31.76 -2.22 3.03
CA SER A 319 32.84 -2.08 2.06
C SER A 319 34.13 -1.59 2.74
N GLY A 320 35.28 -2.08 2.25
CA GLY A 320 36.57 -1.71 2.74
C GLY A 320 37.66 -1.94 1.67
N SER A 321 38.76 -2.66 2.02
CA SER A 321 39.77 -2.99 1.04
C SER A 321 39.28 -4.03 0.03
N LYS A 322 39.82 -3.92 -1.21
CA LYS A 322 39.67 -4.94 -2.26
C LYS A 322 40.74 -6.04 -2.19
N GLN A 323 41.72 -5.91 -1.31
CA GLN A 323 42.84 -6.85 -1.15
C GLN A 323 43.06 -7.15 0.33
N THR A 324 43.27 -8.43 0.67
CA THR A 324 43.43 -8.91 2.05
C THR A 324 44.63 -8.29 2.77
N ASN A 325 45.72 -8.02 2.07
CA ASN A 325 46.97 -7.52 2.63
C ASN A 325 47.05 -5.99 2.68
N VAL A 326 45.96 -5.26 2.39
CA VAL A 326 45.94 -3.79 2.35
C VAL A 326 44.96 -3.25 3.37
N ILE A 327 45.41 -2.38 4.26
CA ILE A 327 44.57 -1.55 5.14
C ILE A 327 44.05 -0.37 4.30
N PRO A 328 42.74 -0.21 4.12
CA PRO A 328 42.18 0.85 3.28
C PRO A 328 42.25 2.21 3.98
N ASN A 329 42.24 3.28 3.20
CA ASN A 329 42.11 4.65 3.69
C ASN A 329 40.68 5.03 4.09
N ALA A 330 39.67 4.27 3.62
CA ALA A 330 38.26 4.44 3.96
C ALA A 330 37.54 3.10 4.04
N ALA A 331 36.55 3.02 4.90
CA ALA A 331 35.61 1.92 4.99
C ALA A 331 34.21 2.49 5.15
N THR A 332 33.20 1.86 4.53
CA THR A 332 31.82 2.32 4.53
C THR A 332 30.85 1.23 4.96
N CYS A 333 29.77 1.65 5.59
CA CYS A 333 28.62 0.82 5.96
C CYS A 333 27.35 1.56 5.59
N ASN A 334 26.39 0.90 4.93
CA ASN A 334 25.03 1.40 4.83
C ASN A 334 24.17 0.70 5.87
N ILE A 335 23.31 1.47 6.52
CA ILE A 335 22.28 0.96 7.45
C ILE A 335 20.90 1.39 6.97
N ASP A 336 19.96 0.45 6.98
CA ASP A 336 18.55 0.70 6.80
C ASP A 336 17.93 1.00 8.17
N VAL A 337 17.61 2.26 8.40
CA VAL A 337 16.88 2.73 9.58
C VAL A 337 15.43 2.90 9.19
N ARG A 338 14.51 2.38 10.03
CA ARG A 338 13.07 2.59 9.89
C ARG A 338 12.54 3.34 11.10
N LEU A 339 12.15 4.60 10.89
CA LEU A 339 11.65 5.46 11.96
C LEU A 339 10.15 5.25 12.18
N LEU A 340 9.72 5.25 13.44
CA LEU A 340 8.31 5.24 13.82
C LEU A 340 7.62 6.57 13.43
N PRO A 341 6.29 6.58 13.24
CA PRO A 341 5.53 7.82 13.09
C PRO A 341 5.85 8.85 14.15
N ARG A 342 6.01 10.12 13.74
CA ARG A 342 6.34 11.28 14.57
C ARG A 342 7.76 11.28 15.17
N GLU A 343 8.65 10.40 14.71
CA GLU A 343 10.06 10.47 15.08
C GLU A 343 10.77 11.59 14.31
N SER A 344 11.67 12.31 15.01
CA SER A 344 12.56 13.30 14.41
C SER A 344 13.81 12.61 13.88
N PRO A 345 14.15 12.75 12.58
CA PRO A 345 15.42 12.27 12.05
C PRO A 345 16.62 12.89 12.74
N GLU A 346 16.52 14.17 13.13
CA GLU A 346 17.58 14.93 13.81
C GLU A 346 17.85 14.34 15.20
N ASP A 347 16.80 14.04 15.97
CA ASP A 347 16.94 13.43 17.30
C ASP A 347 17.50 12.03 17.21
N PHE A 348 17.05 11.26 16.21
CA PHE A 348 17.59 9.93 15.93
C PHE A 348 19.08 9.99 15.57
N LEU A 349 19.50 10.90 14.67
CA LEU A 349 20.89 11.09 14.29
C LEU A 349 21.76 11.49 15.48
N LYS A 350 21.25 12.37 16.36
CA LYS A 350 21.96 12.75 17.59
C LYS A 350 22.19 11.54 18.51
N ALA A 351 21.17 10.71 18.71
CA ALA A 351 21.28 9.49 19.51
C ALA A 351 22.26 8.48 18.87
N LEU A 352 22.12 8.25 17.55
CA LEU A 352 23.02 7.36 16.80
C LEU A 352 24.48 7.82 16.89
N THR A 353 24.74 9.13 16.75
CA THR A 353 26.08 9.71 16.86
C THR A 353 26.66 9.47 18.26
N ALA A 354 25.86 9.60 19.30
CA ALA A 354 26.28 9.31 20.67
C ALA A 354 26.64 7.83 20.87
N VAL A 355 25.86 6.93 20.28
CA VAL A 355 26.12 5.47 20.31
C VAL A 355 27.40 5.12 19.55
N ILE A 356 27.61 5.68 18.38
CA ILE A 356 28.82 5.46 17.56
C ILE A 356 30.07 5.90 18.32
N ALA A 357 29.98 6.97 19.09
CA ALA A 357 31.06 7.50 19.97
C ALA A 357 32.41 7.63 19.25
N ASP A 358 32.41 7.98 17.96
CA ASP A 358 33.57 8.33 17.13
C ASP A 358 33.21 9.50 16.21
N PRO A 359 33.62 10.75 16.57
CA PRO A 359 33.25 11.94 15.81
C PRO A 359 33.92 12.02 14.43
N SER A 360 34.89 11.15 14.12
CA SER A 360 35.53 11.08 12.82
C SER A 360 34.71 10.26 11.80
N ILE A 361 33.70 9.50 12.22
CA ILE A 361 32.80 8.80 11.33
C ILE A 361 31.77 9.77 10.77
N LYS A 362 31.81 9.96 9.45
CA LYS A 362 30.80 10.75 8.73
C LYS A 362 29.53 9.95 8.57
N ILE A 363 28.37 10.56 8.87
CA ILE A 363 27.05 9.98 8.65
C ILE A 363 26.33 10.82 7.60
N GLU A 364 25.81 10.17 6.56
CA GLU A 364 25.10 10.82 5.46
C GLU A 364 23.77 10.10 5.19
N ASN A 365 22.69 10.86 4.99
CA ASN A 365 21.44 10.29 4.46
C ASN A 365 21.62 10.01 2.96
N VAL A 366 21.26 8.81 2.51
CA VAL A 366 21.44 8.35 1.13
C VAL A 366 20.13 8.12 0.39
N ASN A 367 18.99 8.35 1.02
CA ASN A 367 17.68 8.33 0.36
C ASN A 367 16.95 9.65 0.53
N ARG A 368 15.90 9.87 -0.27
CA ARG A 368 14.97 10.98 -0.04
C ARG A 368 14.11 10.64 1.19
N PHE A 369 14.40 11.31 2.30
CA PHE A 369 13.62 11.11 3.52
C PHE A 369 12.21 11.72 3.38
N LYS A 370 11.20 10.96 3.79
CA LYS A 370 9.80 11.37 3.87
C LYS A 370 9.35 11.20 5.32
N PRO A 371 8.86 12.26 5.99
CA PRO A 371 8.49 12.17 7.41
C PRO A 371 7.39 11.13 7.66
N PRO A 372 7.58 10.23 8.63
CA PRO A 372 6.57 9.24 8.95
C PRO A 372 5.35 9.89 9.63
N ASN A 373 4.17 9.44 9.25
CA ASN A 373 2.92 9.96 9.77
C ASN A 373 1.88 8.86 9.97
N SER A 374 0.70 9.21 10.49
CA SER A 374 -0.38 8.27 10.75
C SER A 374 -1.74 8.92 10.59
N SER A 375 -2.73 8.13 10.18
CA SER A 375 -4.14 8.53 10.12
C SER A 375 -4.86 8.28 11.45
N PRO A 376 -5.86 9.09 11.82
CA PRO A 376 -6.71 8.83 12.98
C PRO A 376 -7.64 7.63 12.71
N ILE A 377 -8.02 6.89 13.76
CA ILE A 377 -8.91 5.72 13.68
C ILE A 377 -10.36 6.00 14.10
N ASN A 378 -10.63 7.18 14.65
CA ASN A 378 -11.97 7.60 15.07
C ASN A 378 -12.73 8.31 13.92
N THR A 379 -12.79 7.68 12.75
CA THR A 379 -13.42 8.23 11.55
C THR A 379 -14.64 7.43 11.12
N GLU A 380 -15.49 8.07 10.30
CA GLU A 380 -16.65 7.40 9.70
C GLU A 380 -16.20 6.21 8.82
N LEU A 381 -15.13 6.39 8.01
CA LEU A 381 -14.64 5.36 7.11
C LEU A 381 -14.09 4.15 7.88
N TYR A 382 -13.24 4.35 8.90
CA TYR A 382 -12.72 3.25 9.72
C TYR A 382 -13.87 2.45 10.37
N SER A 383 -14.83 3.16 10.95
CA SER A 383 -16.01 2.53 11.60
C SER A 383 -16.87 1.77 10.59
N LEU A 384 -16.99 2.29 9.36
CA LEU A 384 -17.73 1.64 8.28
C LEU A 384 -17.03 0.35 7.83
N ILE A 385 -15.71 0.39 7.60
CA ILE A 385 -14.91 -0.80 7.26
C ILE A 385 -15.11 -1.86 8.33
N ALA A 386 -14.93 -1.51 9.61
CA ALA A 386 -15.07 -2.44 10.72
C ALA A 386 -16.47 -3.07 10.78
N ARG A 387 -17.52 -2.27 10.59
CA ARG A 387 -18.91 -2.76 10.58
C ARG A 387 -19.16 -3.71 9.40
N LYS A 388 -18.79 -3.33 8.17
CA LYS A 388 -18.98 -4.15 6.97
C LYS A 388 -18.21 -5.47 7.05
N THR A 389 -17.00 -5.43 7.56
CA THR A 389 -16.24 -6.65 7.82
C THR A 389 -16.96 -7.58 8.79
N LYS A 390 -17.52 -7.04 9.89
CA LYS A 390 -18.27 -7.85 10.86
C LYS A 390 -19.61 -8.37 10.33
N GLU A 391 -20.26 -7.65 9.42
CA GLU A 391 -21.46 -8.13 8.72
C GLU A 391 -21.14 -9.37 7.86
N ASN A 392 -20.00 -9.37 7.15
CA ASN A 392 -19.58 -10.46 6.26
C ASN A 392 -18.86 -11.59 7.03
N TYR A 393 -18.06 -11.24 8.04
CA TYR A 393 -17.20 -12.15 8.81
C TYR A 393 -17.35 -11.89 10.31
N PRO A 394 -18.42 -12.36 10.97
CA PRO A 394 -18.72 -12.02 12.38
C PRO A 394 -17.63 -12.39 13.37
N SER A 395 -16.84 -13.44 13.08
CA SER A 395 -15.74 -13.91 13.93
C SER A 395 -14.41 -13.21 13.66
N ALA A 396 -14.26 -12.47 12.54
CA ALA A 396 -12.99 -11.81 12.21
C ALA A 396 -12.68 -10.70 13.21
N VAL A 397 -11.41 -10.54 13.55
CA VAL A 397 -10.91 -9.40 14.31
C VAL A 397 -10.56 -8.30 13.32
N VAL A 398 -11.18 -7.12 13.45
CA VAL A 398 -10.77 -5.91 12.72
C VAL A 398 -9.83 -5.13 13.59
N THR A 399 -8.66 -4.78 13.07
CA THR A 399 -7.62 -4.09 13.85
C THR A 399 -6.84 -3.09 13.02
N THR A 400 -6.20 -2.16 13.72
CA THR A 400 -5.22 -1.26 13.11
C THR A 400 -3.94 -2.02 12.78
N LYS A 401 -3.29 -1.60 11.72
CA LYS A 401 -1.95 -2.07 11.35
C LYS A 401 -0.98 -0.91 11.19
N MET A 402 0.28 -1.20 11.31
CA MET A 402 1.38 -0.30 10.95
C MET A 402 2.36 -1.08 10.08
N LEU A 403 2.53 -0.63 8.85
CA LEU A 403 3.49 -1.23 7.93
C LEU A 403 4.94 -1.00 8.41
N SER A 404 5.77 -2.02 8.28
CA SER A 404 7.22 -1.89 8.44
C SER A 404 7.86 -1.22 7.24
N GLY A 405 7.18 -1.31 6.10
CA GLY A 405 7.51 -0.70 4.83
C GLY A 405 6.96 0.71 4.69
N TYR A 406 6.62 1.07 3.46
CA TYR A 406 6.22 2.39 3.04
C TYR A 406 5.31 2.24 1.82
N THR A 407 4.30 3.08 1.72
CA THR A 407 3.39 3.21 0.58
C THR A 407 3.19 4.67 0.23
N GLU A 408 2.53 4.94 -0.88
CA GLU A 408 2.17 6.31 -1.28
C GLU A 408 1.24 7.01 -0.27
N SER A 409 0.53 6.28 0.59
CA SER A 409 -0.32 6.84 1.67
C SER A 409 0.36 7.95 2.45
N GLN A 410 1.67 7.80 2.71
CA GLN A 410 2.46 8.76 3.46
C GLN A 410 2.48 10.14 2.79
N LEU A 411 2.56 10.19 1.46
CA LEU A 411 2.58 11.43 0.69
C LEU A 411 1.25 12.19 0.82
N TYR A 412 0.13 11.46 0.72
CA TYR A 412 -1.20 12.06 0.78
C TYR A 412 -1.60 12.44 2.21
N ARG A 413 -1.13 11.69 3.23
CA ARG A 413 -1.29 12.10 4.64
C ARG A 413 -0.62 13.46 4.93
N GLN A 414 0.49 13.80 4.25
CA GLN A 414 1.13 15.12 4.38
C GLN A 414 0.26 16.26 3.84
N LEU A 415 -0.70 15.98 2.95
CA LEU A 415 -1.70 16.93 2.48
C LEU A 415 -2.90 17.06 3.44
N GLY A 416 -2.89 16.34 4.56
CA GLY A 416 -3.99 16.33 5.53
C GLY A 416 -5.14 15.39 5.14
N ILE A 417 -4.92 14.47 4.20
CA ILE A 417 -5.89 13.45 3.79
C ILE A 417 -5.77 12.25 4.72
N VAL A 418 -6.90 11.73 5.19
CA VAL A 418 -6.94 10.50 5.99
C VAL A 418 -6.79 9.31 5.06
N ALA A 419 -5.60 8.70 5.03
CA ALA A 419 -5.30 7.57 4.17
C ALA A 419 -5.24 6.26 4.97
N TYR A 420 -5.94 5.24 4.46
CA TYR A 420 -5.92 3.88 4.97
C TYR A 420 -5.46 2.92 3.89
N GLY A 421 -4.58 1.99 4.26
CA GLY A 421 -4.33 0.78 3.50
C GLY A 421 -5.39 -0.25 3.86
N TRP A 422 -6.28 -0.57 2.90
CA TRP A 422 -7.31 -1.57 3.13
C TRP A 422 -7.97 -2.01 1.82
N ALA A 423 -7.93 -3.31 1.60
CA ALA A 423 -8.73 -3.98 0.58
C ALA A 423 -9.33 -5.28 1.15
N PRO A 424 -10.52 -5.69 0.73
CA PRO A 424 -11.11 -6.96 1.13
C PRO A 424 -10.55 -8.12 0.28
N ILE A 425 -9.25 -8.30 0.33
CA ILE A 425 -8.48 -9.40 -0.25
C ILE A 425 -7.96 -10.24 0.92
N TYR A 426 -8.28 -11.52 0.94
CA TYR A 426 -7.97 -12.41 2.05
C TYR A 426 -7.04 -13.52 1.59
N THR A 427 -5.78 -13.43 2.00
CA THR A 427 -4.71 -14.32 1.59
C THR A 427 -4.34 -15.32 2.68
N THR A 428 -3.85 -16.47 2.29
CA THR A 428 -3.12 -17.38 3.17
C THR A 428 -1.66 -16.94 3.22
N PRO A 429 -0.89 -17.34 4.28
CA PRO A 429 0.54 -17.04 4.33
C PRO A 429 1.31 -17.49 3.08
N GLU A 430 0.90 -18.61 2.46
CA GLU A 430 1.53 -19.10 1.22
C GLU A 430 1.21 -18.22 -0.01
N GLU A 431 0.01 -17.65 -0.08
CA GLU A 431 -0.34 -16.70 -1.15
C GLU A 431 0.41 -15.39 -0.97
N ASP A 432 0.55 -14.92 0.27
CA ASP A 432 1.25 -13.70 0.63
C ASP A 432 2.76 -13.76 0.32
N GLU A 433 3.39 -14.93 0.47
CA GLU A 433 4.78 -15.16 0.03
C GLU A 433 5.00 -14.93 -1.47
N GLY A 434 3.93 -14.90 -2.27
CA GLY A 434 3.97 -14.59 -3.70
C GLY A 434 4.24 -13.12 -4.02
N VAL A 435 3.93 -12.19 -3.13
CA VAL A 435 4.18 -10.75 -3.28
C VAL A 435 5.67 -10.52 -3.44
N HIS A 436 6.08 -9.84 -4.51
CA HIS A 436 7.48 -9.71 -4.96
C HIS A 436 8.21 -11.06 -5.21
N GLY A 437 7.55 -12.20 -4.92
CA GLY A 437 8.06 -13.55 -5.13
C GLY A 437 7.72 -14.11 -6.52
N ASN A 438 7.84 -15.43 -6.65
CA ASN A 438 7.45 -16.16 -7.86
C ASN A 438 6.03 -16.74 -7.69
N ASN A 439 5.33 -16.94 -8.81
CA ASN A 439 3.98 -17.51 -8.81
C ASN A 439 2.95 -16.72 -8.01
N GLU A 440 3.13 -15.41 -7.99
CA GLU A 440 2.15 -14.47 -7.45
C GLU A 440 0.79 -14.72 -8.11
N ARG A 441 -0.27 -14.76 -7.30
CA ARG A 441 -1.59 -15.13 -7.76
C ARG A 441 -2.68 -14.61 -6.83
N ILE A 442 -3.82 -14.31 -7.41
CA ILE A 442 -5.04 -13.97 -6.66
C ILE A 442 -6.12 -15.02 -6.90
N SER A 443 -6.81 -15.46 -5.84
CA SER A 443 -7.93 -16.37 -5.99
C SER A 443 -9.11 -15.70 -6.72
N ILE A 444 -9.82 -16.45 -7.56
CA ILE A 444 -11.06 -15.96 -8.22
C ILE A 444 -12.10 -15.53 -7.18
N ARG A 445 -12.11 -16.20 -6.03
CA ARG A 445 -12.95 -15.84 -4.89
C ARG A 445 -12.64 -14.42 -4.39
N ASN A 446 -11.37 -14.06 -4.23
CA ASN A 446 -10.96 -12.71 -3.80
C ASN A 446 -11.38 -11.66 -4.82
N VAL A 447 -11.14 -11.89 -6.12
CA VAL A 447 -11.58 -10.97 -7.18
C VAL A 447 -13.09 -10.73 -7.13
N ARG A 448 -13.89 -11.79 -7.01
CA ARG A 448 -15.35 -11.70 -6.99
C ARG A 448 -15.89 -11.06 -5.72
N ASN A 449 -15.48 -11.55 -4.56
CA ASN A 449 -15.97 -11.05 -3.28
C ASN A 449 -15.42 -9.67 -2.96
N GLY A 450 -14.12 -9.46 -3.21
CA GLY A 450 -13.47 -8.17 -3.01
C GLY A 450 -14.14 -7.06 -3.82
N THR A 451 -14.49 -7.32 -5.08
CA THR A 451 -15.26 -6.37 -5.90
C THR A 451 -16.56 -5.93 -5.23
N ARG A 452 -17.31 -6.87 -4.64
CA ARG A 452 -18.54 -6.55 -3.96
C ARG A 452 -18.32 -5.81 -2.65
N GLU A 453 -17.44 -6.33 -1.81
CA GLU A 453 -17.20 -5.80 -0.47
C GLU A 453 -16.61 -4.38 -0.52
N PHE A 454 -15.64 -4.15 -1.42
CA PHE A 454 -15.05 -2.84 -1.62
C PHE A 454 -16.06 -1.82 -2.14
N TYR A 455 -16.85 -2.19 -3.15
CA TYR A 455 -17.94 -1.35 -3.66
C TYR A 455 -18.93 -0.98 -2.55
N GLU A 456 -19.37 -1.94 -1.71
CA GLU A 456 -20.33 -1.68 -0.65
C GLU A 456 -19.81 -0.63 0.36
N VAL A 457 -18.52 -0.68 0.71
CA VAL A 457 -17.89 0.32 1.60
C VAL A 457 -17.83 1.69 0.92
N VAL A 458 -17.31 1.77 -0.31
CA VAL A 458 -17.17 3.05 -1.02
C VAL A 458 -18.53 3.67 -1.34
N ARG A 459 -19.52 2.87 -1.73
CA ARG A 459 -20.88 3.33 -1.92
C ARG A 459 -21.46 3.94 -0.64
N ASP A 460 -21.33 3.24 0.49
CA ASP A 460 -21.98 3.63 1.74
C ASP A 460 -21.31 4.87 2.37
N ILE A 461 -19.98 5.04 2.24
CA ILE A 461 -19.28 6.25 2.69
C ILE A 461 -19.56 7.46 1.77
N SER A 462 -19.99 7.21 0.55
CA SER A 462 -20.21 8.24 -0.47
C SER A 462 -21.68 8.64 -0.65
N ARG A 463 -22.58 8.09 0.12
CA ARG A 463 -24.01 8.48 0.19
C ARG A 463 -24.34 9.56 1.19
#